data_7c3c484cb18a4da883612d64af361426
#
_entry.id   7c3c484cb18a4da883612d64af361426
#
_cell.length_a   1.000
_cell.length_b   1.000
_cell.length_c   1.000
_cell.angle_alpha   90.00
_cell.angle_beta   90.00
_cell.angle_gamma   90.00
#
_symmetry.space_group_name_H-M   'P 1'
#
loop_
_entity.id
_entity.type
_entity.pdbx_description
1 polymer ?
#
loop_
_entity_poly.entity_id
_entity_poly.type
_entity_poly.pdbx_seq_one_letter_code
_entity_poly.pdbx_strand_id
1 'polypeptide(L)'
;MKEAQLEFEKNLQISESEYQKFIETKRNEIVQFHLENNTFYKNLVGNTDISDWNNLPILTKKNLQIPLQDRLSKGFEKNIYINKTSGSSGDPFIFAKDKFSHALTWYSNIYRFGWFGIDFNSSFQARFYGIPLDKFGYYKERFKDFLAKRYRFPIFDLSDVVLEEILKKFQQTKFDYINGYTSSVVLFAKFLQSKNIVLKDVCPTLKVCMVTSEMLFDADKILLEKYLGIPIVNEYGASELDLLAFQNPKGEWQVNSET
;
A
#
# COMPACT_ATOMS: atom_id res chain seq x y z
N MET A 1 17.38 2.07 -4.67
CA MET A 1 17.06 2.74 -3.40
C MET A 1 17.67 4.15 -3.31
N LYS A 2 19.01 4.33 -3.36
CA LYS A 2 19.63 5.66 -3.21
C LYS A 2 19.17 6.68 -4.27
N GLU A 3 19.10 6.27 -5.52
CA GLU A 3 18.62 7.13 -6.61
C GLU A 3 17.14 7.50 -6.43
N ALA A 4 16.29 6.52 -6.10
CA ALA A 4 14.87 6.76 -5.81
C ALA A 4 14.67 7.69 -4.59
N GLN A 5 15.51 7.54 -3.56
CA GLN A 5 15.52 8.46 -2.43
C GLN A 5 15.82 9.90 -2.85
N LEU A 6 16.87 10.10 -3.63
CA LEU A 6 17.26 11.44 -4.11
C LEU A 6 16.16 12.08 -4.96
N GLU A 7 15.52 11.31 -5.84
CA GLU A 7 14.42 11.81 -6.65
C GLU A 7 13.21 12.18 -5.78
N PHE A 8 12.83 11.33 -4.83
CA PHE A 8 11.75 11.59 -3.90
C PHE A 8 12.02 12.87 -3.07
N GLU A 9 13.22 12.99 -2.49
CA GLU A 9 13.61 14.14 -1.69
C GLU A 9 13.66 15.44 -2.53
N LYS A 10 14.07 15.36 -3.78
CA LYS A 10 13.99 16.47 -4.74
C LYS A 10 12.57 16.90 -5.00
N ASN A 11 11.66 15.94 -5.24
CA ASN A 11 10.26 16.23 -5.51
C ASN A 11 9.55 16.83 -4.30
N LEU A 12 9.94 16.48 -3.06
CA LEU A 12 9.47 17.13 -1.83
C LEU A 12 9.80 18.63 -1.74
N GLN A 13 10.83 19.12 -2.45
CA GLN A 13 11.23 20.52 -2.42
C GLN A 13 10.49 21.39 -3.43
N ILE A 14 9.64 20.80 -4.28
CA ILE A 14 8.87 21.54 -5.29
C ILE A 14 7.87 22.44 -4.56
N SER A 15 7.95 23.73 -4.82
CA SER A 15 7.03 24.71 -4.23
C SER A 15 5.63 24.57 -4.80
N GLU A 16 4.62 25.02 -4.06
CA GLU A 16 3.22 25.03 -4.52
C GLU A 16 3.05 25.78 -5.85
N SER A 17 3.79 26.87 -6.04
CA SER A 17 3.77 27.66 -7.28
C SER A 17 4.38 26.94 -8.49
N GLU A 18 5.28 25.98 -8.28
CA GLU A 18 5.93 25.20 -9.33
C GLU A 18 5.24 23.85 -9.58
N TYR A 19 4.41 23.43 -8.64
CA TYR A 19 3.81 22.09 -8.64
C TYR A 19 2.97 21.83 -9.89
N GLN A 20 2.16 22.78 -10.32
CA GLN A 20 1.31 22.62 -11.52
C GLN A 20 2.16 22.35 -12.78
N LYS A 21 3.22 23.14 -12.95
CA LYS A 21 4.17 22.96 -14.07
C LYS A 21 4.90 21.62 -13.98
N PHE A 22 5.27 21.20 -12.80
CA PHE A 22 5.89 19.89 -12.56
C PHE A 22 4.97 18.74 -13.01
N ILE A 23 3.70 18.75 -12.59
CA ILE A 23 2.71 17.74 -12.98
C ILE A 23 2.47 17.71 -14.49
N GLU A 24 2.34 18.87 -15.13
CA GLU A 24 2.18 18.97 -16.59
C GLU A 24 3.40 18.37 -17.31
N THR A 25 4.59 18.69 -16.84
CA THR A 25 5.83 18.13 -17.39
C THR A 25 5.85 16.61 -17.27
N LYS A 26 5.55 16.05 -16.08
CA LYS A 26 5.54 14.60 -15.85
C LYS A 26 4.46 13.88 -16.67
N ARG A 27 3.28 14.47 -16.80
CA ARG A 27 2.22 13.95 -17.68
C ARG A 27 2.67 13.88 -19.14
N ASN A 28 3.29 14.93 -19.65
CA ASN A 28 3.79 14.95 -21.01
C ASN A 28 4.92 13.93 -21.21
N GLU A 29 5.87 13.85 -20.30
CA GLU A 29 6.97 12.88 -20.33
C GLU A 29 6.45 11.43 -20.42
N ILE A 30 5.50 11.03 -19.56
CA ILE A 30 5.00 9.65 -19.54
C ILE A 30 4.18 9.32 -20.79
N VAL A 31 3.37 10.24 -21.29
CA VAL A 31 2.59 10.05 -22.53
C VAL A 31 3.52 9.88 -23.71
N GLN A 32 4.49 10.77 -23.90
CA GLN A 32 5.46 10.68 -24.99
C GLN A 32 6.28 9.38 -24.91
N PHE A 33 6.77 9.05 -23.73
CA PHE A 33 7.48 7.80 -23.51
C PHE A 33 6.68 6.58 -23.98
N HIS A 34 5.40 6.49 -23.63
CA HIS A 34 4.57 5.36 -24.01
C HIS A 34 4.16 5.38 -25.49
N LEU A 35 3.95 6.55 -26.09
CA LEU A 35 3.70 6.66 -27.54
C LEU A 35 4.90 6.18 -28.37
N GLU A 36 6.11 6.41 -27.90
CA GLU A 36 7.34 6.01 -28.56
C GLU A 36 7.69 4.54 -28.33
N ASN A 37 7.45 4.04 -27.11
CA ASN A 37 8.03 2.77 -26.67
C ASN A 37 6.99 1.66 -26.40
N ASN A 38 5.67 1.95 -26.46
CA ASN A 38 4.61 1.01 -26.14
C ASN A 38 3.60 0.88 -27.28
N THR A 39 3.68 -0.19 -28.04
CA THR A 39 2.79 -0.42 -29.20
C THR A 39 1.33 -0.53 -28.79
N PHE A 40 1.03 -1.17 -27.65
CA PHE A 40 -0.33 -1.28 -27.14
C PHE A 40 -0.92 0.11 -26.84
N TYR A 41 -0.19 0.94 -26.11
CA TYR A 41 -0.62 2.28 -25.77
C TYR A 41 -0.77 3.19 -27.00
N LYS A 42 0.18 3.12 -27.91
CA LYS A 42 0.13 3.85 -29.19
C LYS A 42 -1.12 3.50 -30.02
N ASN A 43 -1.46 2.21 -30.10
CA ASN A 43 -2.66 1.77 -30.82
C ASN A 43 -3.96 2.20 -30.09
N LEU A 44 -3.95 2.23 -28.76
CA LEU A 44 -5.09 2.66 -27.97
C LEU A 44 -5.37 4.16 -28.14
N VAL A 45 -4.34 4.99 -28.10
CA VAL A 45 -4.44 6.44 -28.28
C VAL A 45 -4.80 6.78 -29.73
N GLY A 46 -4.25 6.04 -30.72
CA GLY A 46 -4.57 6.21 -32.13
C GLY A 46 -4.26 7.62 -32.60
N ASN A 47 -5.26 8.29 -33.21
CA ASN A 47 -5.19 9.66 -33.74
C ASN A 47 -5.75 10.70 -32.75
N THR A 48 -5.88 10.37 -31.48
CA THR A 48 -6.38 11.30 -30.47
C THR A 48 -5.45 12.52 -30.34
N ASP A 49 -6.01 13.71 -30.25
CA ASP A 49 -5.25 14.91 -29.92
C ASP A 49 -4.76 14.83 -28.47
N ILE A 50 -3.45 14.68 -28.32
CA ILE A 50 -2.78 14.54 -27.01
C ILE A 50 -2.35 15.88 -26.40
N SER A 51 -2.67 17.00 -27.05
CA SER A 51 -2.36 18.34 -26.52
C SER A 51 -3.13 18.64 -25.24
N ASP A 52 -4.32 18.05 -25.09
CA ASP A 52 -5.09 18.07 -23.86
C ASP A 52 -5.11 16.68 -23.22
N TRP A 53 -4.62 16.59 -21.99
CA TRP A 53 -4.64 15.38 -21.17
C TRP A 53 -6.04 14.73 -21.06
N ASN A 54 -7.10 15.53 -21.05
CA ASN A 54 -8.47 15.06 -20.91
C ASN A 54 -8.98 14.31 -22.16
N ASN A 55 -8.32 14.45 -23.31
CA ASN A 55 -8.64 13.71 -24.52
C ASN A 55 -8.10 12.27 -24.50
N LEU A 56 -7.15 11.96 -23.61
CA LEU A 56 -6.57 10.63 -23.56
C LEU A 56 -7.61 9.59 -23.17
N PRO A 57 -7.58 8.40 -23.78
CA PRO A 57 -8.52 7.33 -23.46
C PRO A 57 -8.36 6.84 -22.01
N ILE A 58 -9.47 6.73 -21.31
CA ILE A 58 -9.49 6.15 -19.97
C ILE A 58 -9.26 4.64 -20.07
N LEU A 59 -8.14 4.17 -19.50
CA LEU A 59 -7.83 2.76 -19.42
C LEU A 59 -8.68 2.07 -18.34
N THR A 60 -9.42 1.07 -18.74
CA THR A 60 -10.16 0.21 -17.83
C THR A 60 -9.45 -1.13 -17.64
N LYS A 61 -9.77 -1.83 -16.57
CA LYS A 61 -9.28 -3.21 -16.36
C LYS A 61 -9.54 -4.10 -17.57
N LYS A 62 -10.69 -3.96 -18.25
CA LYS A 62 -11.04 -4.71 -19.45
C LYS A 62 -10.05 -4.49 -20.59
N ASN A 63 -9.61 -3.26 -20.82
CA ASN A 63 -8.62 -2.95 -21.84
C ASN A 63 -7.25 -3.59 -21.54
N LEU A 64 -6.95 -3.80 -20.25
CA LEU A 64 -5.67 -4.30 -19.77
C LEU A 64 -5.64 -5.81 -19.53
N GLN A 65 -6.73 -6.53 -19.78
CA GLN A 65 -6.80 -8.01 -19.68
C GLN A 65 -6.31 -8.72 -20.92
N ILE A 66 -5.18 -8.30 -21.46
CA ILE A 66 -4.40 -8.98 -22.48
C ILE A 66 -3.07 -9.46 -21.86
N PRO A 67 -2.33 -10.37 -22.48
CA PRO A 67 -1.06 -10.86 -21.95
C PRO A 67 -0.11 -9.70 -21.58
N LEU A 68 0.58 -9.84 -20.44
CA LEU A 68 1.44 -8.77 -19.95
C LEU A 68 2.52 -8.36 -20.95
N GLN A 69 3.13 -9.34 -21.67
CA GLN A 69 4.17 -9.08 -22.67
C GLN A 69 3.69 -8.16 -23.81
N ASP A 70 2.40 -8.17 -24.14
CA ASP A 70 1.83 -7.35 -25.19
C ASP A 70 1.60 -5.90 -24.76
N ARG A 71 1.71 -5.64 -23.46
CA ARG A 71 1.53 -4.32 -22.83
C ARG A 71 2.84 -3.71 -22.32
N LEU A 72 3.94 -4.45 -22.34
CA LEU A 72 5.23 -3.92 -21.90
C LEU A 72 5.80 -2.93 -22.92
N SER A 73 6.42 -1.88 -22.41
CA SER A 73 7.19 -0.95 -23.22
C SER A 73 8.55 -1.56 -23.60
N LYS A 74 9.09 -1.18 -24.76
CA LYS A 74 10.42 -1.59 -25.22
C LYS A 74 11.46 -1.21 -24.16
N GLY A 75 12.39 -2.14 -23.88
CA GLY A 75 13.42 -1.98 -22.87
C GLY A 75 13.00 -2.40 -21.46
N PHE A 76 11.72 -2.72 -21.24
CA PHE A 76 11.18 -3.16 -19.95
C PHE A 76 10.74 -4.63 -19.92
N GLU A 77 11.26 -5.47 -20.79
CA GLU A 77 10.95 -6.91 -20.84
C GLU A 77 11.66 -7.72 -19.76
N LYS A 78 12.72 -7.13 -19.16
CA LYS A 78 13.54 -7.77 -18.12
C LYS A 78 13.70 -6.86 -16.89
N ASN A 79 14.05 -7.48 -15.77
CA ASN A 79 14.31 -6.75 -14.51
C ASN A 79 13.09 -5.97 -13.99
N ILE A 80 11.90 -6.52 -14.14
CA ILE A 80 10.65 -5.98 -13.66
C ILE A 80 10.08 -6.80 -12.50
N TYR A 81 9.29 -6.15 -11.66
CA TYR A 81 8.49 -6.80 -10.62
C TYR A 81 7.08 -7.02 -11.15
N ILE A 82 6.68 -8.28 -11.29
CA ILE A 82 5.34 -8.65 -11.74
C ILE A 82 4.48 -8.88 -10.51
N ASN A 83 3.35 -8.20 -10.45
CA ASN A 83 2.34 -8.33 -9.41
C ASN A 83 0.96 -8.59 -10.02
N LYS A 84 0.02 -8.99 -9.16
CA LYS A 84 -1.37 -9.18 -9.52
C LYS A 84 -2.29 -8.68 -8.40
N THR A 85 -3.45 -8.15 -8.78
CA THR A 85 -4.51 -7.83 -7.82
C THR A 85 -5.15 -9.11 -7.27
N SER A 86 -5.85 -9.03 -6.14
CA SER A 86 -6.53 -10.17 -5.50
C SER A 86 -7.61 -10.81 -6.38
N GLY A 87 -8.13 -10.07 -7.38
CA GLY A 87 -9.14 -10.60 -8.30
C GLY A 87 -10.51 -10.83 -7.66
N SER A 88 -10.91 -10.01 -6.69
CA SER A 88 -12.23 -10.09 -6.03
C SER A 88 -13.42 -10.09 -7.01
N SER A 89 -13.21 -9.61 -8.24
CA SER A 89 -14.18 -9.63 -9.35
C SER A 89 -14.02 -10.82 -10.31
N GLY A 90 -13.25 -11.86 -9.95
CA GLY A 90 -13.02 -13.08 -10.74
C GLY A 90 -11.69 -13.11 -11.48
N ASP A 91 -11.30 -12.05 -12.17
CA ASP A 91 -10.09 -12.01 -12.99
C ASP A 91 -9.03 -11.09 -12.39
N PRO A 92 -7.90 -11.62 -11.88
CA PRO A 92 -6.81 -10.79 -11.38
C PRO A 92 -6.20 -9.91 -12.49
N PHE A 93 -5.95 -8.65 -12.20
CA PHE A 93 -5.17 -7.80 -13.08
C PHE A 93 -3.68 -8.02 -12.81
N ILE A 94 -2.93 -8.42 -13.87
CA ILE A 94 -1.48 -8.62 -13.81
C ILE A 94 -0.81 -7.36 -14.34
N PHE A 95 0.15 -6.83 -13.61
CA PHE A 95 0.91 -5.64 -13.99
C PHE A 95 2.38 -5.78 -13.61
N ALA A 96 3.21 -4.91 -14.17
CA ALA A 96 4.64 -4.89 -13.89
C ALA A 96 5.10 -3.47 -13.50
N LYS A 97 6.12 -3.42 -12.65
CA LYS A 97 6.83 -2.19 -12.28
C LYS A 97 8.31 -2.38 -12.54
N ASP A 98 8.99 -1.36 -13.02
CA ASP A 98 10.43 -1.38 -13.11
C ASP A 98 11.09 -1.27 -11.73
N LYS A 99 12.41 -1.45 -11.68
CA LYS A 99 13.15 -1.40 -10.41
C LYS A 99 13.16 -0.01 -9.77
N PHE A 100 13.15 1.04 -10.58
CA PHE A 100 13.17 2.42 -10.07
C PHE A 100 11.83 2.78 -9.45
N SER A 101 10.71 2.58 -10.16
CA SER A 101 9.36 2.79 -9.64
C SER A 101 9.12 1.98 -8.36
N HIS A 102 9.55 0.71 -8.35
CA HIS A 102 9.43 -0.11 -7.15
C HIS A 102 10.25 0.44 -5.96
N ALA A 103 11.46 0.93 -6.21
CA ALA A 103 12.30 1.53 -5.18
C ALA A 103 11.72 2.87 -4.68
N LEU A 104 11.14 3.67 -5.57
CA LEU A 104 10.49 4.94 -5.23
C LEU A 104 9.27 4.70 -4.32
N THR A 105 8.41 3.72 -4.65
CA THR A 105 7.30 3.27 -3.80
C THR A 105 7.78 2.88 -2.39
N TRP A 106 8.83 2.07 -2.30
CA TRP A 106 9.38 1.67 -1.00
C TRP A 106 9.88 2.86 -0.20
N TYR A 107 10.54 3.82 -0.85
CA TYR A 107 11.02 5.01 -0.15
C TYR A 107 9.87 5.90 0.32
N SER A 108 8.84 6.08 -0.49
CA SER A 108 7.61 6.77 -0.09
C SER A 108 6.99 6.15 1.17
N ASN A 109 6.86 4.82 1.21
CA ASN A 109 6.36 4.14 2.40
C ASN A 109 7.27 4.36 3.62
N ILE A 110 8.60 4.22 3.47
CA ILE A 110 9.56 4.47 4.55
C ILE A 110 9.39 5.90 5.09
N TYR A 111 9.27 6.88 4.21
CA TYR A 111 9.10 8.29 4.59
C TYR A 111 7.80 8.53 5.35
N ARG A 112 6.66 8.05 4.82
CA ARG A 112 5.33 8.24 5.43
C ARG A 112 5.20 7.50 6.78
N PHE A 113 5.67 6.27 6.87
CA PHE A 113 5.68 5.51 8.12
C PHE A 113 6.62 6.13 9.15
N GLY A 114 7.71 6.76 8.69
CA GLY A 114 8.65 7.52 9.52
C GLY A 114 7.98 8.67 10.29
N TRP A 115 6.91 9.27 9.79
CA TRP A 115 6.14 10.31 10.52
C TRP A 115 5.58 9.82 11.86
N PHE A 116 5.38 8.51 11.99
CA PHE A 116 4.86 7.86 13.19
C PHE A 116 5.96 7.14 13.99
N GLY A 117 7.24 7.44 13.70
CA GLY A 117 8.39 6.83 14.38
C GLY A 117 8.55 5.33 14.05
N ILE A 118 8.13 4.91 12.86
CA ILE A 118 8.32 3.54 12.36
C ILE A 118 9.54 3.51 11.44
N ASP A 119 10.49 2.65 11.77
CA ASP A 119 11.65 2.32 10.96
C ASP A 119 11.54 0.85 10.50
N PHE A 120 11.46 0.62 9.21
CA PHE A 120 11.28 -0.74 8.65
C PHE A 120 12.46 -1.69 8.93
N ASN A 121 13.63 -1.17 9.31
CA ASN A 121 14.78 -2.00 9.68
C ASN A 121 14.73 -2.47 11.13
N SER A 122 14.03 -1.75 12.01
CA SER A 122 14.01 -2.04 13.45
C SER A 122 12.64 -2.33 14.03
N SER A 123 11.58 -1.68 13.52
CA SER A 123 10.22 -1.79 14.04
C SER A 123 9.56 -3.14 13.70
N PHE A 124 8.85 -3.73 14.66
CA PHE A 124 8.18 -5.01 14.49
C PHE A 124 6.70 -4.84 14.19
N GLN A 125 6.27 -5.36 13.03
CA GLN A 125 4.91 -5.22 12.50
C GLN A 125 3.97 -6.33 12.96
N ALA A 126 2.82 -5.96 13.49
CA ALA A 126 1.63 -6.80 13.57
C ALA A 126 0.80 -6.63 12.30
N ARG A 127 0.74 -7.66 11.44
CA ARG A 127 0.16 -7.55 10.10
C ARG A 127 -1.15 -8.33 9.97
N PHE A 128 -2.27 -7.63 9.73
CA PHE A 128 -3.59 -8.22 9.50
C PHE A 128 -3.84 -8.37 8.00
N TYR A 129 -3.19 -9.39 7.43
CA TYR A 129 -3.32 -9.76 6.00
C TYR A 129 -3.43 -11.28 5.88
N GLY A 130 -4.10 -11.75 4.85
CA GLY A 130 -4.16 -13.19 4.57
C GLY A 130 -2.78 -13.82 4.42
N ILE A 131 -2.66 -15.07 4.87
CA ILE A 131 -1.50 -15.92 4.64
C ILE A 131 -1.97 -17.16 3.84
N PRO A 132 -1.20 -17.65 2.86
CA PRO A 132 -1.55 -18.86 2.13
C PRO A 132 -1.86 -20.03 3.08
N LEU A 133 -2.90 -20.79 2.77
CA LEU A 133 -3.34 -21.94 3.59
C LEU A 133 -2.59 -23.23 3.24
N ASP A 134 -1.95 -23.30 2.06
CA ASP A 134 -1.12 -24.43 1.67
C ASP A 134 0.19 -24.43 2.48
N LYS A 135 0.65 -25.63 2.87
CA LYS A 135 1.82 -25.79 3.76
C LYS A 135 3.08 -25.10 3.23
N PHE A 136 3.38 -25.27 1.95
CA PHE A 136 4.60 -24.69 1.36
C PHE A 136 4.55 -23.16 1.31
N GLY A 137 3.44 -22.60 0.85
CA GLY A 137 3.20 -21.16 0.83
C GLY A 137 3.25 -20.55 2.23
N TYR A 138 2.64 -21.24 3.20
CA TYR A 138 2.65 -20.82 4.60
C TYR A 138 4.08 -20.66 5.15
N TYR A 139 4.93 -21.69 5.07
CA TYR A 139 6.30 -21.63 5.60
C TYR A 139 7.17 -20.62 4.85
N LYS A 140 7.02 -20.53 3.53
CA LYS A 140 7.70 -19.52 2.71
C LYS A 140 7.36 -18.10 3.15
N GLU A 141 6.07 -17.81 3.38
CA GLU A 141 5.64 -16.49 3.84
C GLU A 141 6.06 -16.22 5.30
N ARG A 142 6.04 -17.21 6.17
CA ARG A 142 6.58 -17.08 7.54
C ARG A 142 8.07 -16.75 7.57
N PHE A 143 8.85 -17.36 6.69
CA PHE A 143 10.28 -17.03 6.57
C PHE A 143 10.51 -15.60 6.08
N LYS A 144 9.75 -15.16 5.08
CA LYS A 144 9.77 -13.74 4.63
C LYS A 144 9.34 -12.79 5.75
N ASP A 145 8.32 -13.16 6.51
CA ASP A 145 7.82 -12.36 7.63
C ASP A 145 8.89 -12.21 8.72
N PHE A 146 9.63 -13.27 9.02
CA PHE A 146 10.75 -13.24 9.95
C PHE A 146 11.85 -12.27 9.49
N LEU A 147 12.27 -12.37 8.23
CA LEU A 147 13.29 -11.46 7.65
C LEU A 147 12.83 -10.01 7.60
N ALA A 148 11.53 -9.78 7.41
CA ALA A 148 10.94 -8.45 7.32
C ALA A 148 10.47 -7.88 8.68
N LYS A 149 10.88 -8.48 9.80
CA LYS A 149 10.47 -8.09 11.16
C LYS A 149 8.95 -7.87 11.28
N ARG A 150 8.17 -8.85 10.86
CA ARG A 150 6.71 -8.79 10.95
C ARG A 150 6.12 -10.13 11.35
N TYR A 151 4.95 -10.08 11.93
CA TYR A 151 4.12 -11.25 12.21
C TYR A 151 2.77 -11.06 11.55
N ARG A 152 2.42 -11.96 10.63
CA ARG A 152 1.14 -11.94 9.90
C ARG A 152 0.11 -12.79 10.62
N PHE A 153 -1.00 -12.17 10.95
CA PHE A 153 -2.16 -12.86 11.51
C PHE A 153 -3.04 -13.42 10.39
N PRO A 154 -3.59 -14.64 10.56
CA PRO A 154 -4.61 -15.15 9.65
C PRO A 154 -5.88 -14.31 9.80
N ILE A 155 -6.49 -13.92 8.67
CA ILE A 155 -7.71 -13.11 8.67
C ILE A 155 -8.88 -13.81 7.97
N PHE A 156 -8.70 -15.06 7.51
CA PHE A 156 -9.75 -15.84 6.88
C PHE A 156 -10.71 -16.46 7.88
N ASP A 157 -10.28 -16.60 9.12
CA ASP A 157 -11.08 -16.97 10.29
C ASP A 157 -10.75 -15.95 11.39
N LEU A 158 -11.75 -15.21 11.83
CA LEU A 158 -11.69 -14.25 12.93
C LEU A 158 -12.74 -14.60 13.99
N SER A 159 -12.90 -15.92 14.24
CA SER A 159 -13.67 -16.42 15.37
C SER A 159 -13.07 -15.95 16.71
N ASP A 160 -13.87 -15.95 17.75
CA ASP A 160 -13.44 -15.52 19.09
C ASP A 160 -12.20 -16.28 19.59
N VAL A 161 -12.06 -17.55 19.21
CA VAL A 161 -10.88 -18.37 19.54
C VAL A 161 -9.63 -17.82 18.88
N VAL A 162 -9.70 -17.47 17.59
CA VAL A 162 -8.58 -16.90 16.85
C VAL A 162 -8.26 -15.49 17.35
N LEU A 163 -9.26 -14.68 17.65
CA LEU A 163 -9.08 -13.34 18.21
C LEU A 163 -8.42 -13.38 19.60
N GLU A 164 -8.75 -14.39 20.41
CA GLU A 164 -8.06 -14.66 21.69
C GLU A 164 -6.58 -15.03 21.49
N GLU A 165 -6.27 -15.85 20.50
CA GLU A 165 -4.88 -16.18 20.14
C GLU A 165 -4.10 -14.94 19.64
N ILE A 166 -4.76 -14.07 18.86
CA ILE A 166 -4.18 -12.79 18.45
C ILE A 166 -3.84 -11.95 19.68
N LEU A 167 -4.77 -11.79 20.61
CA LEU A 167 -4.53 -11.04 21.86
C LEU A 167 -3.36 -11.63 22.67
N LYS A 168 -3.32 -12.95 22.85
CA LYS A 168 -2.19 -13.64 23.51
C LYS A 168 -0.86 -13.36 22.80
N LYS A 169 -0.87 -13.27 21.47
CA LYS A 169 0.35 -12.94 20.72
C LYS A 169 0.81 -11.50 20.99
N PHE A 170 -0.10 -10.54 21.15
CA PHE A 170 0.24 -9.18 21.57
C PHE A 170 0.79 -9.12 22.99
N GLN A 171 0.31 -9.95 23.91
CA GLN A 171 0.85 -10.08 25.28
C GLN A 171 2.30 -10.60 25.32
N GLN A 172 2.66 -11.46 24.36
CA GLN A 172 3.96 -12.12 24.28
C GLN A 172 4.98 -11.43 23.38
N THR A 173 4.54 -10.44 22.59
CA THR A 173 5.38 -9.86 21.52
C THR A 173 5.31 -8.33 21.55
N LYS A 174 6.48 -7.71 21.58
CA LYS A 174 6.60 -6.24 21.53
C LYS A 174 6.44 -5.77 20.10
N PHE A 175 5.21 -5.57 19.64
CA PHE A 175 4.93 -4.97 18.35
C PHE A 175 5.05 -3.44 18.44
N ASP A 176 5.59 -2.82 17.39
CA ASP A 176 5.71 -1.36 17.28
C ASP A 176 4.50 -0.76 16.56
N TYR A 177 3.92 -1.47 15.58
CA TYR A 177 2.79 -0.96 14.81
C TYR A 177 1.91 -2.07 14.26
N ILE A 178 0.66 -1.71 13.96
CA ILE A 178 -0.31 -2.55 13.28
C ILE A 178 -0.47 -2.03 11.84
N ASN A 179 -0.55 -2.95 10.87
CA ASN A 179 -0.98 -2.63 9.51
C ASN A 179 -1.88 -3.75 8.97
N GLY A 180 -3.02 -3.38 8.38
CA GLY A 180 -3.94 -4.40 7.91
C GLY A 180 -5.20 -3.88 7.23
N TYR A 181 -6.01 -4.82 6.76
CA TYR A 181 -7.33 -4.53 6.24
C TYR A 181 -8.23 -3.94 7.31
N THR A 182 -8.93 -2.86 6.96
CA THR A 182 -9.77 -2.11 7.90
C THR A 182 -10.76 -3.02 8.63
N SER A 183 -11.50 -3.86 7.92
CA SER A 183 -12.50 -4.77 8.50
C SER A 183 -11.90 -5.76 9.51
N SER A 184 -10.72 -6.31 9.22
CA SER A 184 -10.06 -7.27 10.10
C SER A 184 -9.62 -6.63 11.41
N VAL A 185 -9.09 -5.40 11.35
CA VAL A 185 -8.67 -4.65 12.54
C VAL A 185 -9.90 -4.19 13.34
N VAL A 186 -10.98 -3.80 12.67
CA VAL A 186 -12.26 -3.44 13.32
C VAL A 186 -12.86 -4.63 14.06
N LEU A 187 -12.85 -5.83 13.47
CA LEU A 187 -13.32 -7.04 14.16
C LEU A 187 -12.50 -7.34 15.42
N PHE A 188 -11.18 -7.19 15.33
CA PHE A 188 -10.32 -7.34 16.51
C PHE A 188 -10.62 -6.28 17.59
N ALA A 189 -10.87 -5.02 17.20
CA ALA A 189 -11.24 -3.98 18.15
C ALA A 189 -12.62 -4.24 18.81
N LYS A 190 -13.60 -4.79 18.09
CA LYS A 190 -14.88 -5.23 18.66
C LYS A 190 -14.71 -6.35 19.68
N PHE A 191 -13.81 -7.29 19.40
CA PHE A 191 -13.45 -8.33 20.37
C PHE A 191 -12.80 -7.73 21.62
N LEU A 192 -11.85 -6.79 21.49
CA LEU A 192 -11.25 -6.08 22.61
C LEU A 192 -12.31 -5.30 23.42
N GLN A 193 -13.28 -4.68 22.74
CA GLN A 193 -14.43 -4.02 23.36
C GLN A 193 -15.24 -4.99 24.22
N SER A 194 -15.57 -6.18 23.71
CA SER A 194 -16.33 -7.20 24.45
C SER A 194 -15.61 -7.67 25.73
N LYS A 195 -14.27 -7.59 25.75
CA LYS A 195 -13.42 -7.93 26.90
C LYS A 195 -13.08 -6.71 27.77
N ASN A 196 -13.49 -5.50 27.37
CA ASN A 196 -13.09 -4.25 28.01
C ASN A 196 -11.56 -4.08 28.15
N ILE A 197 -10.83 -4.42 27.08
CA ILE A 197 -9.35 -4.36 27.01
C ILE A 197 -8.94 -3.24 26.08
N VAL A 198 -7.93 -2.45 26.49
CA VAL A 198 -7.21 -1.51 25.63
C VAL A 198 -5.88 -2.16 25.21
N LEU A 199 -5.66 -2.32 23.92
CA LEU A 199 -4.49 -3.07 23.40
C LEU A 199 -3.16 -2.41 23.78
N LYS A 200 -3.10 -1.10 23.84
CA LYS A 200 -1.91 -0.34 24.28
C LYS A 200 -1.45 -0.70 25.69
N ASP A 201 -2.37 -1.04 26.57
CA ASP A 201 -2.04 -1.49 27.94
C ASP A 201 -1.42 -2.88 27.94
N VAL A 202 -1.81 -3.71 26.97
CA VAL A 202 -1.31 -5.07 26.78
C VAL A 202 0.03 -5.09 26.03
N CYS A 203 0.19 -4.22 25.04
CA CYS A 203 1.39 -4.08 24.23
C CYS A 203 1.86 -2.61 24.21
N PRO A 204 2.57 -2.15 25.26
CA PRO A 204 2.94 -0.74 25.44
C PRO A 204 3.88 -0.18 24.37
N THR A 205 4.51 -1.03 23.55
CA THR A 205 5.41 -0.61 22.46
C THR A 205 4.67 -0.13 21.22
N LEU A 206 3.36 -0.42 21.08
CA LEU A 206 2.57 0.02 19.94
C LEU A 206 2.56 1.55 19.80
N LYS A 207 2.79 2.04 18.60
CA LYS A 207 2.85 3.47 18.27
C LYS A 207 1.67 3.93 17.44
N VAL A 208 1.24 3.12 16.45
CA VAL A 208 0.25 3.51 15.45
C VAL A 208 -0.40 2.26 14.82
N CYS A 209 -1.63 2.42 14.33
CA CYS A 209 -2.29 1.44 13.48
C CYS A 209 -2.60 2.07 12.11
N MET A 210 -2.09 1.46 11.05
CA MET A 210 -2.36 1.84 9.65
C MET A 210 -3.36 0.86 9.06
N VAL A 211 -4.51 1.38 8.65
CA VAL A 211 -5.56 0.59 7.98
C VAL A 211 -5.62 0.92 6.50
N THR A 212 -5.95 -0.06 5.68
CA THR A 212 -5.85 0.05 4.22
C THR A 212 -6.88 -0.79 3.49
N SER A 213 -6.98 -0.57 2.18
CA SER A 213 -7.70 -1.38 1.17
C SER A 213 -9.22 -1.37 1.28
N GLU A 214 -9.78 -0.88 2.36
CA GLU A 214 -11.22 -0.80 2.62
C GLU A 214 -11.55 0.56 3.26
N MET A 215 -12.80 0.97 3.15
CA MET A 215 -13.23 2.24 3.73
C MET A 215 -13.13 2.22 5.27
N LEU A 216 -12.56 3.25 5.84
CA LEU A 216 -12.59 3.50 7.28
C LEU A 216 -13.71 4.51 7.58
N PHE A 217 -14.79 4.04 8.19
CA PHE A 217 -15.88 4.91 8.64
C PHE A 217 -15.53 5.59 9.97
N ASP A 218 -16.10 6.77 10.22
CA ASP A 218 -15.83 7.53 11.46
C ASP A 218 -16.14 6.73 12.73
N ALA A 219 -17.25 6.00 12.74
CA ALA A 219 -17.61 5.15 13.87
C ALA A 219 -16.57 4.04 14.14
N ASP A 220 -16.02 3.45 13.08
CA ASP A 220 -14.96 2.44 13.19
C ASP A 220 -13.64 3.08 13.67
N LYS A 221 -13.32 4.27 13.18
CA LYS A 221 -12.14 5.01 13.64
C LYS A 221 -12.20 5.29 15.14
N ILE A 222 -13.33 5.79 15.63
CA ILE A 222 -13.56 6.03 17.07
C ILE A 222 -13.42 4.74 17.89
N LEU A 223 -13.96 3.64 17.39
CA LEU A 223 -13.83 2.32 18.03
C LEU A 223 -12.37 1.88 18.11
N LEU A 224 -11.65 1.98 16.98
CA LEU A 224 -10.24 1.61 16.88
C LEU A 224 -9.37 2.45 17.82
N GLU A 225 -9.51 3.77 17.79
CA GLU A 225 -8.77 4.68 18.68
C GLU A 225 -8.99 4.34 20.15
N LYS A 226 -10.24 4.05 20.52
CA LYS A 226 -10.59 3.71 21.91
C LYS A 226 -9.97 2.39 22.37
N TYR A 227 -10.08 1.32 21.58
CA TYR A 227 -9.69 -0.03 22.03
C TYR A 227 -8.30 -0.47 21.60
N LEU A 228 -7.69 0.16 20.59
CA LEU A 228 -6.27 0.01 20.34
C LEU A 228 -5.44 0.98 21.23
N GLY A 229 -5.95 2.13 21.61
CA GLY A 229 -5.29 3.11 22.46
C GLY A 229 -4.11 3.82 21.77
N ILE A 230 -4.12 3.87 20.45
CA ILE A 230 -3.07 4.43 19.58
C ILE A 230 -3.69 5.19 18.41
N PRO A 231 -2.97 6.12 17.76
CA PRO A 231 -3.44 6.78 16.55
C PRO A 231 -3.81 5.80 15.44
N ILE A 232 -4.90 6.10 14.74
CA ILE A 232 -5.36 5.34 13.57
C ILE A 232 -5.12 6.17 12.32
N VAL A 233 -4.38 5.61 11.39
CA VAL A 233 -3.97 6.23 10.12
C VAL A 233 -4.63 5.46 8.98
N ASN A 234 -5.29 6.18 8.09
CA ASN A 234 -5.84 5.60 6.89
C ASN A 234 -4.87 5.82 5.72
N GLU A 235 -4.60 4.76 4.96
CA GLU A 235 -3.85 4.83 3.70
C GLU A 235 -4.77 4.47 2.53
N TYR A 236 -4.68 5.25 1.46
CA TYR A 236 -5.41 5.04 0.23
C TYR A 236 -4.45 4.70 -0.90
N GLY A 237 -4.71 3.59 -1.56
CA GLY A 237 -3.84 3.11 -2.62
C GLY A 237 -4.49 2.03 -3.48
N ALA A 238 -3.79 1.64 -4.51
CA ALA A 238 -4.13 0.53 -5.38
C ALA A 238 -2.88 -0.33 -5.63
N SER A 239 -3.06 -1.63 -5.85
CA SER A 239 -1.91 -2.53 -6.04
C SER A 239 -1.01 -2.10 -7.22
N GLU A 240 -1.62 -1.57 -8.28
CA GLU A 240 -0.95 -1.10 -9.50
C GLU A 240 -0.37 0.32 -9.38
N LEU A 241 -0.94 1.16 -8.51
CA LEU A 241 -0.57 2.56 -8.33
C LEU A 241 0.15 2.82 -6.99
N ASP A 242 0.27 1.78 -6.16
CA ASP A 242 0.83 1.86 -4.81
C ASP A 242 0.07 2.83 -3.89
N LEU A 243 0.80 3.56 -3.06
CA LEU A 243 0.25 4.55 -2.14
C LEU A 243 -0.10 5.83 -2.88
N LEU A 244 -1.39 6.18 -2.93
CA LEU A 244 -1.89 7.40 -3.57
C LEU A 244 -2.07 8.56 -2.59
N ALA A 245 -2.53 8.26 -1.37
CA ALA A 245 -2.67 9.25 -0.32
C ALA A 245 -2.53 8.60 1.06
N PHE A 246 -2.08 9.38 2.04
CA PHE A 246 -1.77 8.92 3.38
C PHE A 246 -2.15 10.01 4.40
N GLN A 247 -2.73 9.62 5.53
CA GLN A 247 -3.01 10.57 6.61
C GLN A 247 -1.74 10.92 7.39
N ASN A 248 -1.48 12.21 7.54
CA ASN A 248 -0.38 12.70 8.36
C ASN A 248 -0.70 12.62 9.88
N PRO A 249 0.25 12.91 10.78
CA PRO A 249 0.01 12.88 12.22
C PRO A 249 -1.09 13.82 12.74
N LYS A 250 -1.54 14.79 11.94
CA LYS A 250 -2.69 15.66 12.25
C LYS A 250 -4.02 15.07 11.78
N GLY A 251 -3.99 13.91 11.08
CA GLY A 251 -5.18 13.29 10.48
C GLY A 251 -5.58 13.88 9.12
N GLU A 252 -4.76 14.76 8.53
CA GLU A 252 -5.00 15.37 7.23
C GLU A 252 -4.51 14.45 6.12
N TRP A 253 -5.28 14.34 5.02
CA TRP A 253 -4.87 13.60 3.86
C TRP A 253 -3.78 14.35 3.08
N GLN A 254 -2.71 13.63 2.77
CA GLN A 254 -1.68 14.11 1.84
C GLN A 254 -1.61 13.17 0.64
N VAL A 255 -1.74 13.74 -0.54
CA VAL A 255 -1.53 13.03 -1.80
C VAL A 255 -0.04 12.71 -1.95
N ASN A 256 0.26 11.51 -2.45
CA ASN A 256 1.62 11.07 -2.70
C ASN A 256 2.08 11.56 -4.08
N SER A 257 2.36 12.84 -4.17
CA SER A 257 2.71 13.54 -5.41
C SER A 257 4.19 13.47 -5.78
N GLU A 258 4.99 12.85 -4.94
CA GLU A 258 6.44 12.72 -5.09
C GLU A 258 6.86 11.48 -5.90
N THR A 259 5.88 10.59 -6.23
CA THR A 259 6.13 9.32 -6.94
C THR A 259 5.45 9.23 -8.28
#